data_86ce89320883f40b8a545fb0c07722dc
#
_entry.id   86ce89320883f40b8a545fb0c07722dc
#
_cell.length_a   1.000
_cell.length_b   1.000
_cell.length_c   1.000
_cell.angle_alpha   90.00
_cell.angle_beta   90.00
_cell.angle_gamma   90.00
#
_symmetry.space_group_name_H-M   'P 1'
#
loop_
_entity.id
_entity.type
_entity.pdbx_description
1 polymer ?
#
loop_
_entity_poly.entity_id
_entity_poly.type
_entity_poly.pdbx_seq_one_letter_code
_entity_poly.pdbx_strand_id
1 'polypeptide(L)'
;MRLRIGVGLAIVIIAAVALLAGPLSRGERLSDILAGRTPLLPGVSRATGGGADLAGAADLGTDQRSAALHVTCDPGGTGLSAALTVPRFAELAPRFDFAGLEGAASETPLTGLLVTSAGSVRSVRMPVQGTATGADAGFTLTVTGARRGDDPLRGVAQALTQPGTKLTWTQASRRAGDPPLTAVFTVSEGDAAALKTALGGCLAAPF
;
A
#
# COMPACT_ATOMS: atom_id res chain seq x y z
N MET A 1 -39.19 -39.37 36.78
CA MET A 1 -38.09 -38.41 36.84
C MET A 1 -37.10 -38.63 35.70
N ARG A 2 -37.55 -38.52 34.46
CA ARG A 2 -36.71 -38.70 33.23
C ARG A 2 -37.28 -37.85 32.10
N LEU A 3 -37.04 -36.52 32.12
CA LEU A 3 -37.28 -35.70 30.93
C LEU A 3 -36.76 -34.24 31.10
N ARG A 4 -35.52 -34.04 31.54
CA ARG A 4 -34.96 -32.66 31.62
C ARG A 4 -33.53 -32.54 31.09
N ILE A 5 -32.93 -33.58 30.51
CA ILE A 5 -31.54 -33.57 30.05
C ILE A 5 -31.44 -33.29 28.53
N GLY A 6 -32.55 -33.45 27.77
CA GLY A 6 -32.52 -33.32 26.31
C GLY A 6 -32.56 -31.87 25.77
N VAL A 7 -33.14 -30.93 26.53
CA VAL A 7 -33.35 -29.56 26.02
C VAL A 7 -32.08 -28.70 26.15
N GLY A 8 -31.27 -28.95 27.18
CA GLY A 8 -30.03 -28.18 27.40
C GLY A 8 -28.95 -28.45 26.34
N LEU A 9 -28.84 -29.69 25.87
CA LEU A 9 -27.83 -30.07 24.86
C LEU A 9 -28.16 -29.53 23.47
N ALA A 10 -29.44 -29.48 23.12
CA ALA A 10 -29.87 -28.92 21.83
C ALA A 10 -29.60 -27.42 21.71
N ILE A 11 -29.77 -26.65 22.80
CA ILE A 11 -29.52 -25.19 22.82
C ILE A 11 -28.03 -24.90 22.70
N VAL A 12 -27.16 -25.70 23.33
CA VAL A 12 -25.69 -25.50 23.23
C VAL A 12 -25.19 -25.83 21.84
N ILE A 13 -25.73 -26.84 21.16
CA ILE A 13 -25.34 -27.18 19.79
C ILE A 13 -25.80 -26.08 18.80
N ILE A 14 -26.99 -25.50 18.97
CA ILE A 14 -27.50 -24.43 18.13
C ILE A 14 -26.68 -23.14 18.33
N ALA A 15 -26.29 -22.82 19.57
CA ALA A 15 -25.45 -21.69 19.87
C ALA A 15 -24.02 -21.85 19.28
N ALA A 16 -23.45 -23.06 19.32
CA ALA A 16 -22.13 -23.34 18.75
C ALA A 16 -22.13 -23.26 17.20
N VAL A 17 -23.22 -23.75 16.57
CA VAL A 17 -23.37 -23.63 15.10
C VAL A 17 -23.61 -22.18 14.68
N ALA A 18 -24.34 -21.39 15.45
CA ALA A 18 -24.54 -19.95 15.16
C ALA A 18 -23.26 -19.12 15.31
N LEU A 19 -22.37 -19.49 16.25
CA LEU A 19 -21.06 -18.84 16.43
C LEU A 19 -20.06 -19.19 15.31
N LEU A 20 -20.17 -20.38 14.71
CA LEU A 20 -19.33 -20.79 13.59
C LEU A 20 -19.87 -20.31 12.24
N ALA A 21 -21.18 -20.06 12.10
CA ALA A 21 -21.79 -19.56 10.87
C ALA A 21 -21.75 -18.03 10.71
N GLY A 22 -21.54 -17.29 11.78
CA GLY A 22 -21.55 -15.82 11.78
C GLY A 22 -20.53 -15.15 10.86
N PRO A 23 -19.30 -15.65 10.68
CA PRO A 23 -18.33 -15.06 9.74
C PRO A 23 -18.47 -15.54 8.28
N LEU A 24 -19.24 -16.62 8.00
CA LEU A 24 -19.31 -17.24 6.68
C LEU A 24 -20.51 -16.78 5.82
N SER A 25 -21.40 -15.95 6.37
CA SER A 25 -22.62 -15.52 5.66
C SER A 25 -22.43 -14.36 4.66
N ARG A 26 -21.22 -13.87 4.46
CA ARG A 26 -20.91 -12.96 3.37
C ARG A 26 -20.23 -13.73 2.24
N GLY A 27 -21.01 -14.16 1.25
CA GLY A 27 -20.60 -14.97 0.12
C GLY A 27 -19.48 -14.39 -0.77
N GLU A 28 -19.03 -13.17 -0.51
CA GLU A 28 -17.92 -12.51 -1.22
C GLU A 28 -16.53 -13.05 -0.82
N ARG A 29 -16.39 -13.65 0.37
CA ARG A 29 -15.06 -14.07 0.87
C ARG A 29 -14.59 -15.44 0.35
N LEU A 30 -15.49 -16.31 -0.05
CA LEU A 30 -15.12 -17.64 -0.56
C LEU A 30 -14.61 -17.59 -2.00
N SER A 31 -15.19 -16.72 -2.84
CA SER A 31 -14.71 -16.50 -4.20
C SER A 31 -13.33 -15.86 -4.25
N ASP A 32 -13.03 -14.95 -3.30
CA ASP A 32 -11.73 -14.28 -3.21
C ASP A 32 -10.62 -15.22 -2.71
N ILE A 33 -10.95 -16.15 -1.80
CA ILE A 33 -10.01 -17.19 -1.33
C ILE A 33 -9.71 -18.19 -2.45
N LEU A 34 -10.70 -18.58 -3.22
CA LEU A 34 -10.54 -19.53 -4.35
C LEU A 34 -9.85 -18.89 -5.56
N ALA A 35 -9.98 -17.57 -5.73
CA ALA A 35 -9.27 -16.80 -6.75
C ALA A 35 -7.83 -16.42 -6.37
N GLY A 36 -7.32 -16.83 -5.20
CA GLY A 36 -6.01 -16.42 -4.70
C GLY A 36 -5.90 -14.95 -4.34
N ARG A 37 -7.01 -14.21 -4.35
CA ARG A 37 -7.12 -12.80 -3.93
C ARG A 37 -7.58 -12.75 -2.47
N THR A 38 -6.67 -13.05 -1.54
CA THR A 38 -6.92 -12.73 -0.14
C THR A 38 -6.97 -11.21 -0.01
N PRO A 39 -8.05 -10.61 0.56
CA PRO A 39 -8.03 -9.20 0.89
C PRO A 39 -6.84 -8.95 1.82
N LEU A 40 -6.00 -7.98 1.47
CA LEU A 40 -4.90 -7.57 2.34
C LEU A 40 -5.51 -7.07 3.64
N LEU A 41 -5.36 -7.85 4.70
CA LEU A 41 -5.64 -7.35 6.04
C LEU A 41 -4.66 -6.20 6.31
N PRO A 42 -5.10 -5.07 6.90
CA PRO A 42 -4.20 -4.01 7.29
C PRO A 42 -3.06 -4.60 8.12
N GLY A 43 -1.81 -4.42 7.66
CA GLY A 43 -0.62 -4.93 8.35
C GLY A 43 -0.09 -6.30 7.89
N VAL A 44 -0.57 -6.87 6.78
CA VAL A 44 0.02 -8.08 6.20
C VAL A 44 0.66 -7.74 4.85
N SER A 45 1.97 -7.53 4.86
CA SER A 45 2.76 -7.40 3.64
C SER A 45 3.15 -8.75 3.09
N ARG A 46 3.06 -8.91 1.77
CA ARG A 46 3.60 -10.05 1.03
C ARG A 46 4.85 -9.64 0.29
N ALA A 47 5.94 -10.37 0.51
CA ALA A 47 7.07 -10.32 -0.38
C ALA A 47 6.69 -11.01 -1.70
N THR A 48 6.63 -10.27 -2.79
CA THR A 48 6.40 -10.78 -4.15
C THR A 48 7.64 -10.48 -4.98
N GLY A 49 8.36 -11.50 -5.41
CA GLY A 49 9.44 -11.45 -6.40
C GLY A 49 10.28 -10.17 -6.46
N GLY A 50 11.03 -9.81 -5.41
CA GLY A 50 11.88 -8.62 -5.38
C GLY A 50 11.18 -7.34 -4.88
N GLY A 51 9.96 -7.44 -4.32
CA GLY A 51 9.21 -6.32 -3.77
C GLY A 51 8.42 -6.66 -2.52
N ALA A 52 7.86 -5.65 -1.86
CA ALA A 52 6.94 -5.79 -0.73
C ALA A 52 5.82 -4.75 -0.82
N ASP A 53 4.63 -5.15 -0.38
CA ASP A 53 3.43 -4.32 -0.38
C ASP A 53 3.12 -3.81 1.02
N LEU A 54 2.81 -2.53 1.14
CA LEU A 54 2.29 -1.89 2.35
C LEU A 54 0.85 -1.44 2.10
N ALA A 55 -0.04 -1.77 3.03
CA ALA A 55 -1.40 -1.24 3.02
C ALA A 55 -1.46 0.09 3.77
N GLY A 56 -2.22 1.03 3.24
CA GLY A 56 -2.38 2.36 3.82
C GLY A 56 -3.69 3.02 3.43
N ALA A 57 -3.79 4.31 3.69
CA ALA A 57 -4.93 5.14 3.32
C ALA A 57 -4.47 6.32 2.45
N ALA A 58 -5.25 6.65 1.44
CA ALA A 58 -5.08 7.84 0.62
C ALA A 58 -6.26 8.80 0.86
N ASP A 59 -5.94 10.07 1.03
CA ASP A 59 -6.88 11.16 1.25
C ASP A 59 -6.80 12.16 0.09
N LEU A 60 -7.95 12.57 -0.42
CA LEU A 60 -8.09 13.68 -1.36
C LEU A 60 -9.17 14.64 -0.84
N GLY A 61 -8.74 15.70 -0.15
CA GLY A 61 -9.67 16.58 0.56
C GLY A 61 -10.39 15.82 1.67
N THR A 62 -11.70 15.61 1.52
CA THR A 62 -12.55 14.87 2.49
C THR A 62 -12.73 13.39 2.16
N ASP A 63 -12.28 12.94 0.98
CA ASP A 63 -12.41 11.54 0.58
C ASP A 63 -11.22 10.74 1.03
N GLN A 64 -11.50 9.67 1.76
CA GLN A 64 -10.51 8.69 2.20
C GLN A 64 -10.74 7.36 1.50
N ARG A 65 -9.65 6.72 1.06
CA ARG A 65 -9.66 5.42 0.40
C ARG A 65 -8.52 4.54 0.88
N SER A 66 -8.69 3.23 0.75
CA SER A 66 -7.55 2.33 0.87
C SER A 66 -6.52 2.64 -0.22
N ALA A 67 -5.26 2.50 0.10
CA ALA A 67 -4.15 2.62 -0.84
C ALA A 67 -3.15 1.51 -0.61
N ALA A 68 -2.42 1.14 -1.66
CA ALA A 68 -1.32 0.19 -1.57
C ALA A 68 -0.03 0.87 -2.05
N LEU A 69 1.06 0.64 -1.33
CA LEU A 69 2.40 1.02 -1.74
C LEU A 69 3.20 -0.23 -2.01
N HIS A 70 3.65 -0.40 -3.24
CA HIS A 70 4.55 -1.46 -3.66
C HIS A 70 5.97 -0.91 -3.76
N VAL A 71 6.91 -1.47 -2.98
CA VAL A 71 8.32 -1.06 -3.02
C VAL A 71 9.13 -2.21 -3.58
N THR A 72 9.91 -1.94 -4.63
CA THR A 72 10.69 -2.97 -5.34
C THR A 72 12.17 -2.65 -5.38
N CYS A 73 12.95 -3.69 -5.52
CA CYS A 73 14.39 -3.66 -5.76
C CYS A 73 14.72 -4.56 -6.95
N ASP A 74 15.32 -3.97 -7.97
CA ASP A 74 15.94 -4.66 -9.10
C ASP A 74 17.41 -4.28 -9.19
N PRO A 75 18.31 -5.03 -8.53
CA PRO A 75 19.74 -4.68 -8.47
C PRO A 75 20.43 -4.67 -9.84
N GLY A 76 19.95 -5.50 -10.77
CA GLY A 76 20.48 -5.59 -12.14
C GLY A 76 19.82 -4.64 -13.15
N GLY A 77 18.71 -4.07 -12.79
CA GLY A 77 17.86 -3.28 -13.67
C GLY A 77 17.64 -1.83 -13.22
N THR A 78 16.41 -1.50 -12.83
CA THR A 78 16.01 -0.13 -12.49
C THR A 78 16.45 0.35 -11.11
N GLY A 79 16.93 -0.56 -10.23
CA GLY A 79 17.26 -0.24 -8.85
C GLY A 79 16.02 -0.22 -7.95
N LEU A 80 15.93 0.79 -7.07
CA LEU A 80 14.77 0.98 -6.19
C LEU A 80 13.63 1.68 -6.93
N SER A 81 12.41 1.22 -6.71
CA SER A 81 11.20 1.94 -7.09
C SER A 81 10.11 1.82 -6.03
N ALA A 82 9.22 2.80 -6.00
CA ALA A 82 8.04 2.78 -5.15
C ALA A 82 6.82 3.20 -5.98
N ALA A 83 5.75 2.41 -5.88
CA ALA A 83 4.53 2.60 -6.65
C ALA A 83 3.32 2.69 -5.70
N LEU A 84 2.68 3.85 -5.67
CA LEU A 84 1.43 4.10 -4.95
C LEU A 84 0.25 3.78 -5.87
N THR A 85 -0.60 2.84 -5.47
CA THR A 85 -1.84 2.53 -6.19
C THR A 85 -3.05 3.09 -5.47
N VAL A 86 -3.84 3.89 -6.18
CA VAL A 86 -5.11 4.49 -5.72
C VAL A 86 -6.26 3.81 -6.47
N PRO A 87 -7.08 2.97 -5.81
CA PRO A 87 -8.17 2.28 -6.46
C PRO A 87 -9.31 3.24 -6.81
N ARG A 88 -10.09 2.91 -7.84
CA ARG A 88 -11.28 3.67 -8.29
C ARG A 88 -11.00 5.16 -8.47
N PHE A 89 -9.85 5.48 -9.06
CA PHE A 89 -9.39 6.86 -9.24
C PHE A 89 -10.35 7.70 -10.09
N ALA A 90 -11.14 7.09 -10.96
CA ALA A 90 -12.12 7.79 -11.80
C ALA A 90 -13.12 8.61 -10.98
N GLU A 91 -13.49 8.16 -9.78
CA GLU A 91 -14.36 8.90 -8.87
C GLU A 91 -13.68 10.15 -8.28
N LEU A 92 -12.36 10.19 -8.26
CA LEU A 92 -11.55 11.30 -7.77
C LEU A 92 -11.13 12.27 -8.89
N ALA A 93 -11.21 11.84 -10.16
CA ALA A 93 -10.79 12.62 -11.34
C ALA A 93 -11.43 14.03 -11.45
N PRO A 94 -12.68 14.29 -10.98
CA PRO A 94 -13.21 15.64 -10.97
C PRO A 94 -12.43 16.63 -10.08
N ARG A 95 -11.69 16.13 -9.08
CA ARG A 95 -10.98 16.93 -8.08
C ARG A 95 -9.47 16.75 -8.09
N PHE A 96 -8.95 15.91 -9.00
CA PHE A 96 -7.51 15.67 -9.12
C PHE A 96 -7.16 15.28 -10.56
N ASP A 97 -6.17 15.93 -11.12
CA ASP A 97 -5.73 15.71 -12.50
C ASP A 97 -4.81 14.50 -12.63
N PHE A 98 -5.40 13.31 -12.65
CA PHE A 98 -4.66 12.05 -12.88
C PHE A 98 -4.10 12.01 -14.31
N ALA A 99 -4.84 12.49 -15.30
CA ALA A 99 -4.41 12.48 -16.70
C ALA A 99 -3.14 13.30 -16.93
N GLY A 100 -2.99 14.41 -16.20
CA GLY A 100 -1.77 15.23 -16.26
C GLY A 100 -0.52 14.53 -15.69
N LEU A 101 -0.69 13.41 -14.97
CA LEU A 101 0.42 12.60 -14.43
C LEU A 101 0.70 11.36 -15.28
N GLU A 102 -0.16 11.06 -16.26
CA GLU A 102 -0.02 9.89 -17.12
C GLU A 102 1.15 10.06 -18.10
N GLY A 103 1.96 9.01 -18.27
CA GLY A 103 3.09 9.00 -19.19
C GLY A 103 4.41 9.48 -18.58
N ALA A 104 5.16 10.26 -19.35
CA ALA A 104 6.51 10.68 -19.00
C ALA A 104 6.59 11.46 -17.67
N ALA A 105 7.66 11.21 -16.92
CA ALA A 105 7.96 11.92 -15.69
C ALA A 105 7.98 13.44 -15.91
N SER A 106 7.38 14.17 -14.97
CA SER A 106 7.44 15.64 -14.97
C SER A 106 8.88 16.12 -14.69
N GLU A 107 9.36 17.13 -15.42
CA GLU A 107 10.62 17.79 -15.11
C GLU A 107 10.59 18.43 -13.71
N THR A 108 9.41 18.89 -13.27
CA THR A 108 9.21 19.44 -11.94
C THR A 108 8.71 18.33 -11.00
N PRO A 109 9.47 17.98 -9.95
CA PRO A 109 9.02 17.00 -8.98
C PRO A 109 7.75 17.47 -8.26
N LEU A 110 6.63 16.80 -8.51
CA LEU A 110 5.35 17.07 -7.85
C LEU A 110 5.09 16.14 -6.66
N THR A 111 5.88 15.09 -6.55
CA THR A 111 5.76 14.07 -5.50
C THR A 111 6.72 14.36 -4.36
N GLY A 112 6.18 14.43 -3.16
CA GLY A 112 6.93 14.49 -1.91
C GLY A 112 6.79 13.20 -1.13
N LEU A 113 7.91 12.64 -0.65
CA LEU A 113 7.94 11.52 0.29
C LEU A 113 8.50 12.02 1.61
N LEU A 114 7.70 11.97 2.66
CA LEU A 114 8.11 12.30 4.02
C LEU A 114 8.14 11.02 4.84
N VAL A 115 9.30 10.68 5.36
CA VAL A 115 9.49 9.50 6.22
C VAL A 115 9.85 9.96 7.62
N THR A 116 9.13 9.44 8.60
CA THR A 116 9.39 9.65 10.04
C THR A 116 9.70 8.30 10.66
N SER A 117 10.88 8.16 11.26
CA SER A 117 11.34 6.92 11.89
C SER A 117 12.20 7.26 13.11
N ALA A 118 11.94 6.65 14.27
CA ALA A 118 12.77 6.68 15.48
C ALA A 118 13.48 8.02 15.78
N GLY A 119 12.74 9.15 15.72
CA GLY A 119 13.28 10.49 15.99
C GLY A 119 13.99 11.17 14.81
N SER A 120 14.01 10.54 13.63
CA SER A 120 14.49 11.14 12.38
C SER A 120 13.37 11.45 11.40
N VAL A 121 13.50 12.56 10.69
CA VAL A 121 12.56 12.96 9.63
C VAL A 121 13.37 13.18 8.36
N ARG A 122 12.94 12.52 7.28
CA ARG A 122 13.54 12.67 5.95
C ARG A 122 12.45 13.08 4.96
N SER A 123 12.72 14.09 4.18
CA SER A 123 11.85 14.52 3.09
C SER A 123 12.62 14.49 1.78
N VAL A 124 12.04 13.88 0.76
CA VAL A 124 12.60 13.88 -0.61
C VAL A 124 11.51 14.27 -1.60
N ARG A 125 11.92 14.90 -2.70
CA ARG A 125 11.05 15.21 -3.84
C ARG A 125 11.56 14.46 -5.06
N MET A 126 10.65 13.85 -5.80
CA MET A 126 11.01 12.99 -6.92
C MET A 126 10.06 13.22 -8.10
N PRO A 127 10.55 13.05 -9.32
CA PRO A 127 9.69 12.90 -10.49
C PRO A 127 8.77 11.69 -10.31
N VAL A 128 7.55 11.78 -10.82
CA VAL A 128 6.56 10.71 -10.74
C VAL A 128 6.03 10.41 -12.13
N GLN A 129 5.77 9.14 -12.39
CA GLN A 129 5.07 8.67 -13.58
C GLN A 129 3.75 8.04 -13.17
N GLY A 130 2.65 8.52 -13.75
CA GLY A 130 1.32 7.97 -13.55
C GLY A 130 0.96 6.97 -14.64
N THR A 131 0.24 5.92 -14.27
CA THR A 131 -0.30 4.90 -15.19
C THR A 131 -1.68 4.45 -14.74
N ALA A 132 -2.66 4.55 -15.63
CA ALA A 132 -3.98 3.97 -15.42
C ALA A 132 -3.96 2.47 -15.76
N THR A 133 -4.50 1.61 -14.88
CA THR A 133 -4.49 0.15 -15.05
C THR A 133 -5.86 -0.43 -15.41
N GLY A 134 -6.71 0.34 -16.13
CA GLY A 134 -8.03 -0.10 -16.62
C GLY A 134 -9.20 0.61 -15.92
N ALA A 135 -10.41 0.41 -16.43
CA ALA A 135 -11.60 1.20 -16.06
C ALA A 135 -12.03 1.03 -14.59
N ASP A 136 -11.88 -0.17 -14.03
CA ASP A 136 -12.20 -0.49 -12.62
C ASP A 136 -10.95 -0.65 -11.76
N ALA A 137 -9.78 -0.49 -12.35
CA ALA A 137 -8.50 -0.65 -11.71
C ALA A 137 -8.07 0.66 -11.04
N GLY A 138 -6.89 0.62 -10.42
CA GLY A 138 -6.32 1.78 -9.78
C GLY A 138 -5.57 2.69 -10.75
N PHE A 139 -5.19 3.84 -10.23
CA PHE A 139 -4.14 4.68 -10.81
C PHE A 139 -2.86 4.47 -10.02
N THR A 140 -1.77 4.15 -10.71
CA THR A 140 -0.48 3.89 -10.09
C THR A 140 0.46 5.06 -10.33
N LEU A 141 1.01 5.59 -9.25
CA LEU A 141 2.02 6.65 -9.24
C LEU A 141 3.36 6.03 -8.89
N THR A 142 4.30 6.03 -9.82
CA THR A 142 5.61 5.39 -9.64
C THR A 142 6.72 6.43 -9.56
N VAL A 143 7.56 6.31 -8.54
CA VAL A 143 8.85 6.98 -8.43
C VAL A 143 9.96 5.95 -8.56
N THR A 144 11.02 6.30 -9.30
CA THR A 144 12.16 5.42 -9.53
C THR A 144 13.41 6.09 -9.03
N GLY A 145 14.22 5.37 -8.27
CA GLY A 145 15.51 5.82 -7.77
C GLY A 145 16.55 5.95 -8.86
N ALA A 146 17.65 6.59 -8.54
CA ALA A 146 18.81 6.70 -9.43
C ALA A 146 19.62 5.39 -9.39
N ARG A 147 20.11 4.95 -10.56
CA ARG A 147 20.98 3.75 -10.65
C ARG A 147 22.38 3.97 -10.10
N ARG A 148 22.85 5.20 -10.05
CA ARG A 148 24.21 5.59 -9.63
C ARG A 148 24.15 6.92 -8.89
N GLY A 149 25.02 7.06 -7.89
CA GLY A 149 25.14 8.26 -7.08
C GLY A 149 24.16 8.27 -5.89
N ASP A 150 23.90 9.47 -5.38
CA ASP A 150 22.97 9.66 -4.26
C ASP A 150 21.52 9.41 -4.70
N ASP A 151 21.04 8.20 -4.46
CA ASP A 151 19.65 7.86 -4.70
C ASP A 151 18.78 8.31 -3.51
N PRO A 152 17.93 9.35 -3.68
CA PRO A 152 17.08 9.82 -2.59
C PRO A 152 16.10 8.75 -2.10
N LEU A 153 15.69 7.82 -2.97
CA LEU A 153 14.78 6.73 -2.61
C LEU A 153 15.45 5.69 -1.72
N ARG A 154 16.78 5.53 -1.80
CA ARG A 154 17.53 4.60 -0.94
C ARG A 154 17.34 4.91 0.54
N GLY A 155 17.44 6.18 0.93
CA GLY A 155 17.24 6.58 2.32
C GLY A 155 15.80 6.40 2.80
N VAL A 156 14.82 6.56 1.92
CA VAL A 156 13.40 6.23 2.18
C VAL A 156 13.26 4.73 2.38
N ALA A 157 13.75 3.92 1.44
CA ALA A 157 13.69 2.47 1.49
C ALA A 157 14.36 1.90 2.74
N GLN A 158 15.54 2.43 3.12
CA GLN A 158 16.23 2.05 4.34
C GLN A 158 15.41 2.35 5.60
N ALA A 159 14.77 3.50 5.68
CA ALA A 159 13.91 3.84 6.81
C ALA A 159 12.69 2.91 6.89
N LEU A 160 12.10 2.54 5.75
CA LEU A 160 10.97 1.61 5.69
C LEU A 160 11.31 0.19 6.17
N THR A 161 12.58 -0.18 6.29
CA THR A 161 12.97 -1.47 6.92
C THR A 161 12.92 -1.44 8.46
N GLN A 162 12.51 -0.33 9.06
CA GLN A 162 12.39 -0.18 10.51
C GLN A 162 10.90 -0.18 10.91
N PRO A 163 10.50 -0.98 11.90
CA PRO A 163 9.13 -0.97 12.40
C PRO A 163 8.78 0.39 13.03
N GLY A 164 7.50 0.75 12.97
CA GLY A 164 7.01 2.04 13.47
C GLY A 164 7.29 3.22 12.53
N THR A 165 8.00 3.01 11.43
CA THR A 165 8.22 4.06 10.42
C THR A 165 6.89 4.45 9.78
N LYS A 166 6.69 5.75 9.61
CA LYS A 166 5.57 6.33 8.89
C LYS A 166 6.06 6.99 7.60
N LEU A 167 5.50 6.57 6.47
CA LEU A 167 5.67 7.23 5.17
C LEU A 167 4.42 8.03 4.86
N THR A 168 4.59 9.29 4.51
CA THR A 168 3.57 10.13 3.91
C THR A 168 3.98 10.45 2.48
N TRP A 169 3.18 9.99 1.52
CA TRP A 169 3.29 10.33 0.11
C TRP A 169 2.37 11.51 -0.18
N THR A 170 2.88 12.58 -0.74
CA THR A 170 2.10 13.74 -1.16
C THR A 170 2.30 13.99 -2.64
N GLN A 171 1.21 13.94 -3.40
CA GLN A 171 1.20 14.19 -4.83
C GLN A 171 0.40 15.46 -5.13
N ALA A 172 1.06 16.46 -5.68
CA ALA A 172 0.36 17.64 -6.16
C ALA A 172 -0.37 17.35 -7.48
N SER A 173 -1.56 17.92 -7.65
CA SER A 173 -2.24 17.94 -8.96
C SER A 173 -1.53 18.92 -9.90
N ARG A 174 -1.62 18.68 -11.22
CA ARG A 174 -1.19 19.66 -12.23
C ARG A 174 -2.21 20.77 -12.44
N ARG A 175 -3.47 20.52 -12.09
CA ARG A 175 -4.52 21.52 -12.17
C ARG A 175 -4.47 22.42 -10.93
N ALA A 176 -4.37 23.71 -11.15
CA ALA A 176 -4.33 24.71 -10.08
C ALA A 176 -5.64 24.69 -9.25
N GLY A 177 -5.51 24.75 -7.94
CA GLY A 177 -6.64 24.76 -7.01
C GLY A 177 -7.12 23.38 -6.55
N ASP A 178 -6.66 22.29 -7.18
CA ASP A 178 -6.95 20.96 -6.68
C ASP A 178 -6.24 20.69 -5.34
N PRO A 179 -6.87 19.96 -4.41
CA PRO A 179 -6.18 19.51 -3.21
C PRO A 179 -5.10 18.48 -3.58
N PRO A 180 -4.00 18.39 -2.82
CA PRO A 180 -3.02 17.33 -3.01
C PRO A 180 -3.61 15.96 -2.62
N LEU A 181 -3.23 14.91 -3.35
CA LEU A 181 -3.45 13.54 -2.94
C LEU A 181 -2.38 13.19 -1.89
N THR A 182 -2.82 12.76 -0.72
CA THR A 182 -1.92 12.36 0.37
C THR A 182 -2.19 10.91 0.74
N ALA A 183 -1.15 10.08 0.79
CA ALA A 183 -1.28 8.70 1.25
C ALA A 183 -0.33 8.43 2.42
N VAL A 184 -0.83 7.68 3.42
CA VAL A 184 -0.10 7.40 4.66
C VAL A 184 0.02 5.90 4.87
N PHE A 185 1.24 5.46 5.15
CA PHE A 185 1.62 4.07 5.42
C PHE A 185 2.37 4.00 6.73
N THR A 186 2.01 3.05 7.58
CA THR A 186 2.72 2.77 8.83
C THR A 186 3.28 1.36 8.75
N VAL A 187 4.57 1.23 8.95
CA VAL A 187 5.30 -0.03 8.84
C VAL A 187 5.16 -0.83 10.13
N SER A 188 4.54 -2.00 10.06
CA SER A 188 4.52 -2.98 11.16
C SER A 188 5.84 -3.75 11.26
N GLU A 189 6.02 -4.57 12.29
CA GLU A 189 7.18 -5.47 12.40
C GLU A 189 7.24 -6.47 11.24
N GLY A 190 6.10 -7.01 10.83
CA GLY A 190 6.02 -7.94 9.69
C GLY A 190 6.36 -7.26 8.37
N ASP A 191 5.89 -6.02 8.16
CA ASP A 191 6.19 -5.22 6.98
C ASP A 191 7.68 -4.90 6.91
N ALA A 192 8.29 -4.49 8.03
CA ALA A 192 9.71 -4.18 8.11
C ALA A 192 10.57 -5.40 7.75
N ALA A 193 10.21 -6.59 8.23
CA ALA A 193 10.91 -7.84 7.91
C ALA A 193 10.78 -8.19 6.42
N ALA A 194 9.58 -8.07 5.84
CA ALA A 194 9.33 -8.29 4.42
C ALA A 194 10.13 -7.32 3.54
N LEU A 195 10.10 -6.02 3.86
CA LEU A 195 10.85 -4.98 3.16
C LEU A 195 12.36 -5.20 3.26
N LYS A 196 12.87 -5.56 4.44
CA LYS A 196 14.30 -5.87 4.62
C LYS A 196 14.75 -7.01 3.72
N THR A 197 13.92 -8.05 3.60
CA THR A 197 14.20 -9.19 2.72
C THR A 197 14.14 -8.77 1.25
N ALA A 198 13.07 -8.09 0.84
CA ALA A 198 12.84 -7.72 -0.55
C ALA A 198 13.86 -6.69 -1.07
N LEU A 199 14.26 -5.73 -0.23
CA LEU A 199 15.11 -4.60 -0.63
C LEU A 199 16.60 -4.83 -0.33
N GLY A 200 16.96 -5.95 0.33
CA GLY A 200 18.31 -6.23 0.78
C GLY A 200 19.37 -6.11 -0.31
N GLY A 201 19.07 -6.57 -1.53
CA GLY A 201 19.98 -6.48 -2.68
C GLY A 201 20.33 -5.05 -3.07
N CYS A 202 19.36 -4.13 -3.08
CA CYS A 202 19.59 -2.73 -3.40
C CYS A 202 20.18 -1.93 -2.23
N LEU A 203 19.88 -2.32 -0.99
CA LEU A 203 20.39 -1.61 0.19
C LEU A 203 21.84 -2.00 0.54
N ALA A 204 22.25 -3.24 0.24
CA ALA A 204 23.60 -3.74 0.50
C ALA A 204 24.62 -3.35 -0.58
N ALA A 205 24.19 -3.08 -1.82
CA ALA A 205 25.10 -2.76 -2.92
C ALA A 205 25.84 -1.44 -2.63
N PRO A 206 27.18 -1.42 -2.60
CA PRO A 206 27.93 -0.17 -2.69
C PRO A 206 27.73 0.41 -4.09
N PHE A 207 27.51 1.70 -4.19
CA PHE A 207 27.44 2.42 -5.48
C PHE A 207 28.81 2.95 -5.86
#